data_2115eff315de3cc46e4bb6cf1f3e7a30
#
_entry.id   2115eff315de3cc46e4bb6cf1f3e7a30
#
_cell.length_a   1.000
_cell.length_b   1.000
_cell.length_c   1.000
_cell.angle_alpha   90.00
_cell.angle_beta   90.00
_cell.angle_gamma   90.00
#
_symmetry.space_group_name_H-M   'P 1'
#
loop_
_entity.id
_entity.type
_entity.pdbx_description
1 polymer ?
#
loop_
_entity_poly.entity_id
_entity_poly.type
_entity_poly.pdbx_seq_one_letter_code
_entity_poly.pdbx_strand_id
1 'polypeptide(L)'
;MRVVLLLLTAALAGAALADAQVLTERNISLQLARTIADASIAACKADGFDVTVAVVDRAGELKLLLRADTSNPHNADLARRKAYTARTFGVTSTEFRNRTSGETELAGQRYLAEVVPLGGGLPIIAGTDRIGGLGLSGAPDQAADEKCARAGLAAAAASLK
;
A
#
# COMPACT_ATOMS: atom_id res chain seq x y z
N MET A 1 23.04 16.26 -63.17
CA MET A 1 23.37 15.09 -62.37
C MET A 1 23.46 15.53 -60.90
N ARG A 2 22.34 15.88 -60.27
CA ARG A 2 22.23 16.28 -58.84
C ARG A 2 20.75 16.32 -58.43
N VAL A 3 20.05 15.18 -58.30
CA VAL A 3 18.72 15.07 -57.68
C VAL A 3 18.50 13.62 -57.25
N VAL A 4 19.27 13.08 -56.32
CA VAL A 4 18.99 11.76 -55.69
C VAL A 4 19.55 11.70 -54.24
N LEU A 5 19.38 12.70 -53.41
CA LEU A 5 19.85 12.60 -52.01
C LEU A 5 18.94 13.26 -50.99
N LEU A 6 17.63 13.15 -51.12
CA LEU A 6 16.68 13.77 -50.16
C LEU A 6 15.49 12.90 -49.73
N LEU A 7 15.57 11.58 -49.81
CA LEU A 7 14.45 10.69 -49.47
C LEU A 7 14.77 9.61 -48.41
N LEU A 8 15.83 9.76 -47.60
CA LEU A 8 16.19 8.72 -46.61
C LEU A 8 16.15 9.16 -45.13
N THR A 9 15.56 10.29 -44.78
CA THR A 9 15.55 10.76 -43.39
C THR A 9 14.19 10.71 -42.68
N ALA A 10 13.13 10.21 -43.31
CA ALA A 10 11.77 10.23 -42.72
C ALA A 10 11.35 8.93 -41.99
N ALA A 11 12.17 7.87 -41.97
CA ALA A 11 11.73 6.56 -41.48
C ALA A 11 12.13 6.24 -40.02
N LEU A 12 12.89 7.09 -39.30
CA LEU A 12 13.33 6.81 -37.96
C LEU A 12 12.50 7.46 -36.84
N ALA A 13 11.53 8.29 -37.14
CA ALA A 13 10.74 9.00 -36.12
C ALA A 13 9.50 8.21 -35.60
N GLY A 14 9.14 7.09 -36.23
CA GLY A 14 7.90 6.37 -35.90
C GLY A 14 8.00 5.34 -34.80
N ALA A 15 9.21 4.88 -34.44
CA ALA A 15 9.36 3.79 -33.46
C ALA A 15 9.35 4.24 -31.99
N ALA A 16 9.62 5.51 -31.70
CA ALA A 16 9.71 5.99 -30.30
C ALA A 16 8.36 6.33 -29.65
N LEU A 17 7.29 6.46 -30.41
CA LEU A 17 5.96 6.83 -29.88
C LEU A 17 5.10 5.64 -29.47
N ALA A 18 5.41 4.42 -29.93
CA ALA A 18 4.63 3.23 -29.58
C ALA A 18 4.90 2.74 -28.14
N ASP A 19 6.08 3.02 -27.59
CA ASP A 19 6.49 2.57 -26.24
C ASP A 19 5.87 3.44 -25.11
N ALA A 20 5.41 4.65 -25.43
CA ALA A 20 4.83 5.58 -24.47
C ALA A 20 3.35 5.29 -24.10
N GLN A 21 2.69 4.35 -24.78
CA GLN A 21 1.27 4.03 -24.57
C GLN A 21 1.05 2.89 -23.57
N VAL A 22 2.10 2.17 -23.20
CA VAL A 22 2.05 1.07 -22.23
C VAL A 22 2.89 1.45 -21.00
N LEU A 23 2.24 1.53 -19.84
CA LEU A 23 2.93 1.80 -18.56
C LEU A 23 3.43 0.50 -17.96
N THR A 24 4.69 0.50 -17.52
CA THR A 24 5.25 -0.55 -16.68
C THR A 24 5.30 -0.04 -15.25
N GLU A 25 4.59 -0.70 -14.33
CA GLU A 25 4.50 -0.31 -12.94
C GLU A 25 4.96 -1.43 -12.01
N ARG A 26 5.73 -1.07 -10.98
CA ARG A 26 6.03 -2.01 -9.88
C ARG A 26 4.78 -2.15 -9.02
N ASN A 27 4.44 -3.39 -8.67
CA ASN A 27 3.29 -3.73 -7.84
C ASN A 27 3.67 -4.84 -6.85
N ILE A 28 2.97 -4.93 -5.72
CA ILE A 28 3.20 -5.98 -4.75
C ILE A 28 2.72 -7.33 -5.30
N SER A 29 3.58 -8.34 -5.23
CA SER A 29 3.18 -9.73 -5.53
C SER A 29 2.37 -10.34 -4.39
N LEU A 30 1.56 -11.37 -4.68
CA LEU A 30 0.85 -12.11 -3.63
C LEU A 30 1.83 -12.78 -2.64
N GLN A 31 2.97 -13.27 -3.12
CA GLN A 31 3.98 -13.88 -2.26
C GLN A 31 4.55 -12.88 -1.27
N LEU A 32 4.93 -11.67 -1.70
CA LEU A 32 5.43 -10.63 -0.81
C LEU A 32 4.35 -10.17 0.16
N ALA A 33 3.11 -9.99 -0.30
CA ALA A 33 1.97 -9.66 0.54
C ALA A 33 1.76 -10.70 1.64
N ARG A 34 1.90 -12.00 1.32
CA ARG A 34 1.78 -13.11 2.26
C ARG A 34 2.91 -13.09 3.30
N THR A 35 4.15 -12.90 2.87
CA THR A 35 5.31 -12.79 3.79
C THR A 35 5.10 -11.67 4.81
N ILE A 36 4.68 -10.48 4.36
CA ILE A 36 4.41 -9.34 5.24
C ILE A 36 3.25 -9.66 6.20
N ALA A 37 2.16 -10.21 5.70
CA ALA A 37 0.97 -10.49 6.50
C ALA A 37 1.24 -11.56 7.57
N ASP A 38 1.90 -12.67 7.21
CA ASP A 38 2.22 -13.75 8.15
C ASP A 38 3.15 -13.26 9.27
N ALA A 39 4.17 -12.46 8.94
CA ALA A 39 5.07 -11.87 9.94
C ALA A 39 4.35 -10.85 10.84
N SER A 40 3.41 -10.06 10.30
CA SER A 40 2.59 -9.14 11.09
C SER A 40 1.70 -9.89 12.09
N ILE A 41 1.02 -10.96 11.64
CA ILE A 41 0.19 -11.81 12.51
C ILE A 41 1.05 -12.44 13.60
N ALA A 42 2.21 -13.00 13.24
CA ALA A 42 3.12 -13.63 14.20
C ALA A 42 3.58 -12.64 15.28
N ALA A 43 3.89 -11.40 14.91
CA ALA A 43 4.28 -10.36 15.85
C ALA A 43 3.14 -10.01 16.84
N CYS A 44 1.91 -9.81 16.34
CA CYS A 44 0.77 -9.56 17.22
C CYS A 44 0.44 -10.78 18.11
N LYS A 45 0.57 -11.98 17.56
CA LYS A 45 0.31 -13.22 18.33
C LYS A 45 1.32 -13.40 19.47
N ALA A 46 2.58 -13.01 19.26
CA ALA A 46 3.60 -13.02 20.31
C ALA A 46 3.27 -12.06 21.47
N ASP A 47 2.57 -10.97 21.18
CA ASP A 47 2.03 -10.02 22.18
C ASP A 47 0.66 -10.47 22.75
N GLY A 48 0.11 -11.62 22.32
CA GLY A 48 -1.15 -12.16 22.80
C GLY A 48 -2.40 -11.66 22.08
N PHE A 49 -2.26 -11.03 20.89
CA PHE A 49 -3.39 -10.45 20.17
C PHE A 49 -3.72 -11.23 18.89
N ASP A 50 -5.01 -11.48 18.68
CA ASP A 50 -5.54 -11.99 17.42
C ASP A 50 -6.06 -10.83 16.56
N VAL A 51 -5.40 -10.63 15.43
CA VAL A 51 -5.65 -9.48 14.53
C VAL A 51 -6.11 -9.91 13.14
N THR A 52 -6.66 -8.98 12.42
CA THR A 52 -6.85 -9.09 10.96
C THR A 52 -5.81 -8.24 10.26
N VAL A 53 -5.19 -8.79 9.21
CA VAL A 53 -4.22 -8.13 8.35
C VAL A 53 -4.79 -8.05 6.94
N ALA A 54 -4.73 -6.88 6.34
CA ALA A 54 -5.06 -6.65 4.94
C ALA A 54 -3.88 -6.03 4.19
N VAL A 55 -3.64 -6.50 2.98
CA VAL A 55 -2.70 -5.89 2.04
C VAL A 55 -3.48 -5.46 0.81
N VAL A 56 -3.37 -4.18 0.45
CA VAL A 56 -3.85 -3.66 -0.83
C VAL A 56 -2.68 -3.44 -1.78
N ASP A 57 -2.94 -3.55 -3.06
CA ASP A 57 -1.93 -3.38 -4.10
C ASP A 57 -1.71 -1.89 -4.49
N ARG A 58 -0.95 -1.66 -5.55
CA ARG A 58 -0.66 -0.31 -6.06
C ARG A 58 -1.92 0.46 -6.46
N ALA A 59 -2.95 -0.22 -6.95
CA ALA A 59 -4.23 0.41 -7.30
C ALA A 59 -5.12 0.70 -6.08
N GLY A 60 -4.78 0.13 -4.90
CA GLY A 60 -5.60 0.18 -3.70
C GLY A 60 -6.58 -0.99 -3.59
N GLU A 61 -6.52 -1.94 -4.53
CA GLU A 61 -7.37 -3.12 -4.53
C GLU A 61 -6.86 -4.18 -3.54
N LEU A 62 -7.80 -4.90 -2.92
CA LEU A 62 -7.46 -5.93 -1.95
C LEU A 62 -6.69 -7.07 -2.60
N LYS A 63 -5.44 -7.28 -2.17
CA LYS A 63 -4.57 -8.37 -2.62
C LYS A 63 -4.63 -9.58 -1.69
N LEU A 64 -4.68 -9.36 -0.38
CA LEU A 64 -4.69 -10.38 0.65
C LEU A 64 -5.42 -9.89 1.89
N LEU A 65 -6.21 -10.77 2.50
CA LEU A 65 -6.80 -10.56 3.82
C LEU A 65 -6.67 -11.86 4.62
N LEU A 66 -6.07 -11.76 5.80
CA LEU A 66 -5.99 -12.84 6.77
C LEU A 66 -6.62 -12.36 8.08
N ARG A 67 -7.61 -13.10 8.56
CA ARG A 67 -8.26 -12.84 9.84
C ARG A 67 -7.97 -14.00 10.80
N ALA A 68 -7.38 -13.72 11.95
CA ALA A 68 -7.25 -14.70 13.02
C ALA A 68 -8.63 -15.13 13.54
N ASP A 69 -8.72 -16.36 14.05
CA ASP A 69 -10.02 -17.00 14.36
C ASP A 69 -10.85 -16.19 15.35
N THR A 70 -10.22 -15.57 16.34
CA THR A 70 -10.92 -14.79 17.38
C THR A 70 -10.97 -13.28 17.09
N SER A 71 -10.39 -12.83 15.97
CA SER A 71 -10.47 -11.42 15.57
C SER A 71 -11.91 -11.02 15.22
N ASN A 72 -12.35 -9.88 15.75
CA ASN A 72 -13.71 -9.39 15.57
C ASN A 72 -14.10 -9.17 14.10
N PRO A 73 -15.37 -9.38 13.70
CA PRO A 73 -15.80 -9.30 12.31
C PRO A 73 -15.50 -7.95 11.63
N HIS A 74 -15.67 -6.82 12.33
CA HIS A 74 -15.43 -5.49 11.78
C HIS A 74 -13.96 -5.23 11.44
N ASN A 75 -13.02 -5.99 12.03
CA ASN A 75 -11.59 -5.84 11.78
C ASN A 75 -11.21 -6.14 10.33
N ALA A 76 -11.98 -6.96 9.61
CA ALA A 76 -11.73 -7.25 8.20
C ALA A 76 -11.86 -5.99 7.32
N ASP A 77 -12.95 -5.24 7.45
CA ASP A 77 -13.14 -3.98 6.74
C ASP A 77 -12.18 -2.91 7.25
N LEU A 78 -12.00 -2.82 8.56
CA LEU A 78 -11.15 -1.79 9.16
C LEU A 78 -9.67 -1.95 8.75
N ALA A 79 -9.12 -3.17 8.76
CA ALA A 79 -7.76 -3.43 8.29
C ALA A 79 -7.59 -3.05 6.80
N ARG A 80 -8.55 -3.41 5.95
CA ARG A 80 -8.55 -3.05 4.53
C ARG A 80 -8.56 -1.52 4.34
N ARG A 81 -9.42 -0.80 5.05
CA ARG A 81 -9.50 0.67 4.95
C ARG A 81 -8.25 1.37 5.50
N LYS A 82 -7.62 0.84 6.56
CA LYS A 82 -6.33 1.34 7.05
C LYS A 82 -5.24 1.16 6.00
N ALA A 83 -5.18 -0.03 5.33
CA ALA A 83 -4.26 -0.30 4.24
C ALA A 83 -4.48 0.67 3.05
N TYR A 84 -5.74 0.86 2.66
CA TYR A 84 -6.14 1.78 1.59
C TYR A 84 -5.73 3.22 1.90
N THR A 85 -6.00 3.69 3.13
CA THR A 85 -5.63 5.03 3.58
C THR A 85 -4.12 5.25 3.47
N ALA A 86 -3.32 4.32 4.01
CA ALA A 86 -1.87 4.44 3.97
C ALA A 86 -1.31 4.38 2.53
N ARG A 87 -1.84 3.50 1.68
CA ARG A 87 -1.49 3.43 0.26
C ARG A 87 -1.83 4.73 -0.45
N THR A 88 -3.01 5.28 -0.23
CA THR A 88 -3.53 6.45 -0.96
C THR A 88 -2.74 7.71 -0.62
N PHE A 89 -2.54 7.99 0.65
CA PHE A 89 -1.88 9.21 1.09
C PHE A 89 -0.35 9.10 1.23
N GLY A 90 0.22 7.89 1.19
CA GLY A 90 1.66 7.67 1.26
C GLY A 90 2.28 7.92 2.62
N VAL A 91 1.45 7.93 3.65
CA VAL A 91 1.84 8.11 5.05
C VAL A 91 1.19 7.04 5.91
N THR A 92 1.60 6.88 7.16
CA THR A 92 0.87 6.00 8.06
C THR A 92 -0.56 6.52 8.27
N SER A 93 -1.51 5.62 8.51
CA SER A 93 -2.88 6.06 8.83
C SER A 93 -2.97 6.83 10.16
N THR A 94 -1.99 6.65 11.05
CA THR A 94 -1.80 7.49 12.25
C THR A 94 -1.43 8.93 11.86
N GLU A 95 -0.48 9.09 10.96
CA GLU A 95 -0.08 10.41 10.46
C GLU A 95 -1.22 11.07 9.68
N PHE A 96 -1.93 10.32 8.84
CA PHE A 96 -3.14 10.79 8.16
C PHE A 96 -4.18 11.31 9.18
N ARG A 97 -4.47 10.54 10.23
CA ARG A 97 -5.35 10.97 11.31
C ARG A 97 -4.91 12.32 11.90
N ASN A 98 -3.62 12.46 12.22
CA ASN A 98 -3.08 13.66 12.85
C ASN A 98 -3.18 14.90 11.95
N ARG A 99 -2.85 14.74 10.64
CA ARG A 99 -2.94 15.82 9.64
C ARG A 99 -4.36 16.31 9.38
N THR A 100 -5.34 15.43 9.56
CA THR A 100 -6.74 15.71 9.23
C THR A 100 -7.60 15.96 10.47
N SER A 101 -7.00 16.02 11.67
CA SER A 101 -7.72 16.30 12.92
C SER A 101 -7.98 17.80 13.11
N GLY A 102 -9.15 18.11 13.70
CA GLY A 102 -9.55 19.50 13.95
C GLY A 102 -9.95 20.25 12.69
N GLU A 103 -9.92 21.58 12.76
CA GLU A 103 -10.28 22.50 11.67
C GLU A 103 -9.05 22.79 10.79
N THR A 104 -8.66 21.80 9.96
CA THR A 104 -7.56 21.95 9.00
C THR A 104 -8.11 21.92 7.57
N GLU A 105 -7.37 22.50 6.62
CA GLU A 105 -7.70 22.39 5.18
C GLU A 105 -7.83 20.95 4.71
N LEU A 106 -7.15 20.01 5.38
CA LEU A 106 -7.17 18.59 5.05
C LEU A 106 -8.30 17.80 5.73
N ALA A 107 -9.05 18.42 6.66
CA ALA A 107 -10.08 17.72 7.45
C ALA A 107 -11.13 17.01 6.58
N GLY A 108 -11.47 17.58 5.43
CA GLY A 108 -12.42 17.00 4.47
C GLY A 108 -11.99 15.64 3.90
N GLN A 109 -10.70 15.33 3.88
CA GLN A 109 -10.18 14.05 3.37
C GLN A 109 -10.66 12.84 4.18
N ARG A 110 -11.06 13.04 5.44
CA ARG A 110 -11.60 11.97 6.30
C ARG A 110 -12.92 11.39 5.80
N TYR A 111 -13.64 12.14 4.97
CA TYR A 111 -14.96 11.77 4.44
C TYR A 111 -14.89 11.12 3.05
N LEU A 112 -13.69 10.96 2.49
CA LEU A 112 -13.51 10.21 1.26
C LEU A 112 -13.88 8.75 1.48
N ALA A 113 -14.50 8.14 0.46
CA ALA A 113 -14.83 6.72 0.50
C ALA A 113 -13.58 5.87 0.76
N GLU A 114 -13.76 4.76 1.48
CA GLU A 114 -12.69 3.80 1.82
C GLU A 114 -11.61 4.31 2.79
N VAL A 115 -11.54 5.60 3.04
CA VAL A 115 -10.57 6.21 3.95
C VAL A 115 -11.00 6.05 5.41
N VAL A 116 -10.04 5.83 6.31
CA VAL A 116 -10.29 5.80 7.74
C VAL A 116 -9.14 6.46 8.51
N PRO A 117 -9.43 7.44 9.39
CA PRO A 117 -8.41 8.13 10.19
C PRO A 117 -8.09 7.37 11.47
N LEU A 118 -7.71 6.10 11.36
CA LEU A 118 -7.34 5.23 12.48
C LEU A 118 -5.99 4.58 12.21
N GLY A 119 -5.09 4.59 13.20
CA GLY A 119 -3.74 4.03 13.10
C GLY A 119 -3.72 2.51 12.89
N GLY A 120 -2.59 2.01 12.40
CA GLY A 120 -2.36 0.60 12.06
C GLY A 120 -2.22 0.35 10.55
N GLY A 121 -2.30 1.40 9.72
CA GLY A 121 -2.02 1.33 8.28
C GLY A 121 -0.66 1.89 7.94
N LEU A 122 0.12 1.20 7.10
CA LEU A 122 1.43 1.62 6.60
C LEU A 122 1.51 1.50 5.08
N PRO A 123 2.12 2.47 4.39
CA PRO A 123 2.43 2.31 2.96
C PRO A 123 3.49 1.23 2.77
N ILE A 124 3.36 0.42 1.72
CA ILE A 124 4.39 -0.53 1.30
C ILE A 124 5.19 0.13 0.18
N ILE A 125 6.46 0.39 0.45
CA ILE A 125 7.37 1.10 -0.45
C ILE A 125 8.52 0.19 -0.82
N ALA A 126 8.84 0.10 -2.12
CA ALA A 126 9.99 -0.61 -2.65
C ALA A 126 10.87 0.37 -3.44
N GLY A 127 12.04 0.71 -2.87
CA GLY A 127 12.84 1.83 -3.36
C GLY A 127 12.08 3.15 -3.21
N THR A 128 11.73 3.79 -4.32
CA THR A 128 10.91 5.02 -4.36
C THR A 128 9.45 4.76 -4.70
N ASP A 129 9.08 3.52 -5.06
CA ASP A 129 7.75 3.18 -5.53
C ASP A 129 6.84 2.75 -4.40
N ARG A 130 5.68 3.35 -4.32
CA ARG A 130 4.60 2.87 -3.46
C ARG A 130 3.86 1.74 -4.16
N ILE A 131 4.19 0.51 -3.78
CA ILE A 131 3.70 -0.72 -4.43
C ILE A 131 2.44 -1.29 -3.79
N GLY A 132 1.99 -0.72 -2.66
CA GLY A 132 0.80 -1.18 -1.96
C GLY A 132 0.62 -0.50 -0.60
N GLY A 133 -0.26 -1.07 0.22
CA GLY A 133 -0.51 -0.69 1.59
C GLY A 133 -0.79 -1.89 2.49
N LEU A 134 -0.38 -1.81 3.73
CA LEU A 134 -0.61 -2.78 4.79
C LEU A 134 -1.53 -2.17 5.84
N GLY A 135 -2.49 -2.92 6.36
CA GLY A 135 -3.35 -2.49 7.46
C GLY A 135 -3.62 -3.61 8.44
N LEU A 136 -3.57 -3.29 9.71
CA LEU A 136 -3.87 -4.19 10.82
C LEU A 136 -5.00 -3.64 11.69
N SER A 137 -5.79 -4.54 12.22
CA SER A 137 -6.86 -4.23 13.17
C SER A 137 -7.13 -5.40 14.10
N GLY A 138 -7.28 -5.12 15.39
CA GLY A 138 -7.62 -6.14 16.39
C GLY A 138 -6.77 -6.10 17.66
N ALA A 139 -5.64 -5.42 17.66
CA ALA A 139 -4.87 -5.16 18.87
C ALA A 139 -5.62 -4.17 19.79
N PRO A 140 -5.25 -4.08 21.08
CA PRO A 140 -5.96 -3.24 22.04
C PRO A 140 -6.03 -1.77 21.68
N ASP A 141 -5.02 -1.28 20.97
CA ASP A 141 -4.94 0.11 20.52
C ASP A 141 -4.24 0.22 19.14
N GLN A 142 -4.31 1.40 18.58
CA GLN A 142 -3.78 1.69 17.25
C GLN A 142 -2.25 1.62 17.18
N ALA A 143 -1.55 1.88 18.29
CA ALA A 143 -0.09 1.82 18.35
C ALA A 143 0.39 0.35 18.33
N ALA A 144 -0.35 -0.54 18.99
CA ALA A 144 -0.08 -1.98 18.95
C ALA A 144 -0.33 -2.55 17.54
N ASP A 145 -1.43 -2.17 16.87
CA ASP A 145 -1.66 -2.52 15.44
C ASP A 145 -0.48 -2.06 14.58
N GLU A 146 -0.03 -0.81 14.74
CA GLU A 146 1.07 -0.25 13.95
C GLU A 146 2.42 -0.91 14.26
N LYS A 147 2.69 -1.28 15.52
CA LYS A 147 3.87 -2.05 15.93
C LYS A 147 3.96 -3.37 15.17
N CYS A 148 2.88 -4.14 15.15
CA CYS A 148 2.83 -5.42 14.43
C CYS A 148 2.99 -5.22 12.91
N ALA A 149 2.38 -4.18 12.35
CA ALA A 149 2.53 -3.84 10.94
C ALA A 149 3.98 -3.52 10.57
N ARG A 150 4.68 -2.76 11.40
CA ARG A 150 6.12 -2.46 11.22
C ARG A 150 6.97 -3.72 11.27
N ALA A 151 6.67 -4.67 12.17
CA ALA A 151 7.37 -5.94 12.23
C ALA A 151 7.21 -6.75 10.92
N GLY A 152 6.00 -6.76 10.35
CA GLY A 152 5.76 -7.39 9.05
C GLY A 152 6.58 -6.78 7.91
N LEU A 153 6.63 -5.45 7.81
CA LEU A 153 7.46 -4.76 6.81
C LEU A 153 8.96 -5.01 7.04
N ALA A 154 9.40 -5.04 8.29
CA ALA A 154 10.81 -5.32 8.63
C ALA A 154 11.23 -6.74 8.19
N ALA A 155 10.36 -7.73 8.36
CA ALA A 155 10.62 -9.10 7.90
C ALA A 155 10.78 -9.21 6.36
N ALA A 156 10.16 -8.31 5.62
CA ALA A 156 10.23 -8.25 4.16
C ALA A 156 11.25 -7.24 3.62
N ALA A 157 12.05 -6.58 4.47
CA ALA A 157 12.90 -5.45 4.09
C ALA A 157 13.87 -5.75 2.93
N ALA A 158 14.39 -6.99 2.82
CA ALA A 158 15.26 -7.40 1.72
C ALA A 158 14.59 -7.35 0.35
N SER A 159 13.27 -7.55 0.29
CA SER A 159 12.44 -7.53 -0.93
C SER A 159 11.88 -6.15 -1.25
N LEU A 160 12.08 -5.16 -0.38
CA LEU A 160 11.56 -3.80 -0.51
C LEU A 160 12.64 -2.78 -0.95
N LYS A 161 13.75 -3.26 -1.52
CA LYS A 161 14.85 -2.43 -2.01
C LYS A 161 14.60 -1.92 -3.43
#